data_90c73f4bf7f10eae8b9096520f4659f3
#
_entry.id   90c73f4bf7f10eae8b9096520f4659f3
#
_cell.length_a   1.000
_cell.length_b   1.000
_cell.length_c   1.000
_cell.angle_alpha   90.00
_cell.angle_beta   90.00
_cell.angle_gamma   90.00
#
_symmetry.space_group_name_H-M   'P 1'
#
loop_
_entity.id
_entity.type
_entity.pdbx_description
1 polymer ?
#
loop_
_entity_poly.entity_id
_entity_poly.type
_entity_poly.pdbx_seq_one_letter_code
_entity_poly.pdbx_strand_id
1 'polypeptide(L)'
;MEPTVLLLGINAKFIHSTLSLYYLKQIIASYDYHGTILETTINNPVQETLTSIHAIQPDVCCIAVYIWNAQYIKRLLPLLHVTLPQCKIILGGPEVSYTSNDWLKQFPFVDCIIQGPGEKSFEYLANHQFNICEKILHCPNYHFNDIPFPYTSEDLKHLANHYIYYESSRGCPYSCSYCISSREDQKLQFKDIQKVYDELDVLLHHNVRMVKFVD
;
A
#
# COMPACT_ATOMS: atom_id res chain seq x y z
N MET A 1 -17.43 8.01 16.13
CA MET A 1 -16.35 7.02 16.00
C MET A 1 -15.44 7.50 14.89
N GLU A 2 -14.13 7.35 15.05
CA GLU A 2 -13.18 7.64 14.00
C GLU A 2 -13.42 6.69 12.82
N PRO A 3 -13.41 7.19 11.57
CA PRO A 3 -13.61 6.33 10.41
C PRO A 3 -12.49 5.29 10.28
N THR A 4 -12.85 4.08 9.92
CA THR A 4 -11.91 2.96 9.77
C THR A 4 -11.37 2.88 8.35
N VAL A 5 -10.05 2.97 8.21
CA VAL A 5 -9.34 2.81 6.94
C VAL A 5 -8.59 1.49 6.94
N LEU A 6 -9.04 0.58 6.09
CA LEU A 6 -8.39 -0.71 5.87
C LEU A 6 -7.35 -0.61 4.76
N LEU A 7 -6.13 -1.02 5.06
CA LEU A 7 -5.01 -1.16 4.12
C LEU A 7 -4.85 -2.67 3.82
N LEU A 8 -5.26 -3.09 2.63
CA LEU A 8 -5.33 -4.51 2.26
C LEU A 8 -4.15 -4.91 1.35
N GLY A 9 -3.40 -5.92 1.80
CA GLY A 9 -2.34 -6.58 1.04
C GLY A 9 -2.66 -8.04 0.74
N ILE A 10 -2.55 -8.44 -0.53
CA ILE A 10 -2.65 -9.83 -0.95
C ILE A 10 -1.28 -10.29 -1.44
N ASN A 11 -0.55 -10.97 -0.57
CA ASN A 11 0.81 -11.39 -0.83
C ASN A 11 0.90 -12.70 -1.65
N ALA A 12 2.01 -12.91 -2.35
CA ALA A 12 2.24 -14.15 -3.08
C ALA A 12 2.42 -15.36 -2.13
N LYS A 13 3.03 -15.13 -0.96
CA LYS A 13 3.24 -16.13 0.10
C LYS A 13 3.15 -15.46 1.46
N PHE A 14 2.84 -16.25 2.49
CA PHE A 14 2.72 -15.80 3.89
C PHE A 14 3.97 -15.05 4.42
N ILE A 15 5.17 -15.44 4.01
CA ILE A 15 6.42 -14.86 4.50
C ILE A 15 6.64 -13.40 4.04
N HIS A 16 5.90 -12.92 3.02
CA HIS A 16 6.01 -11.56 2.51
C HIS A 16 5.09 -10.61 3.27
N SER A 17 5.52 -9.36 3.38
CA SER A 17 4.70 -8.22 3.79
C SER A 17 4.64 -7.20 2.66
N THR A 18 3.64 -6.32 2.68
CA THR A 18 3.47 -5.27 1.67
C THR A 18 3.95 -3.94 2.23
N LEU A 19 5.23 -3.60 1.99
CA LEU A 19 5.88 -2.40 2.56
C LEU A 19 5.06 -1.11 2.39
N SER A 20 4.45 -0.91 1.22
CA SER A 20 3.67 0.29 0.94
C SER A 20 2.53 0.53 1.93
N LEU A 21 1.90 -0.52 2.46
CA LEU A 21 0.81 -0.38 3.42
C LEU A 21 1.31 0.17 4.77
N TYR A 22 2.52 -0.19 5.16
CA TYR A 22 3.14 0.32 6.40
C TYR A 22 3.50 1.79 6.26
N TYR A 23 3.97 2.25 5.09
CA TYR A 23 4.13 3.68 4.81
C TYR A 23 2.80 4.43 4.91
N LEU A 24 1.75 3.92 4.28
CA LEU A 24 0.42 4.54 4.33
C LEU A 24 -0.16 4.56 5.76
N LYS A 25 0.09 3.51 6.56
CA LYS A 25 -0.31 3.46 7.97
C LYS A 25 0.36 4.56 8.78
N GLN A 26 1.66 4.82 8.57
CA GLN A 26 2.35 5.92 9.24
C GLN A 26 1.80 7.29 8.86
N ILE A 27 1.44 7.48 7.59
CA ILE A 27 0.84 8.73 7.12
C ILE A 27 -0.50 8.96 7.81
N ILE A 28 -1.38 7.95 7.82
CA ILE A 28 -2.73 8.12 8.36
C ILE A 28 -2.75 8.25 9.89
N ALA A 29 -1.71 7.78 10.58
CA ALA A 29 -1.57 7.92 12.04
C ALA A 29 -1.51 9.38 12.52
N SER A 30 -1.26 10.34 11.61
CA SER A 30 -1.27 11.78 11.91
C SER A 30 -2.67 12.41 11.77
N TYR A 31 -3.68 11.61 11.45
CA TYR A 31 -5.07 12.03 11.23
C TYR A 31 -6.04 11.26 12.13
N ASP A 32 -7.24 11.78 12.29
CA ASP A 32 -8.30 11.16 13.13
C ASP A 32 -8.95 9.96 12.41
N TYR A 33 -8.15 8.92 12.12
CA TYR A 33 -8.59 7.67 11.50
C TYR A 33 -8.06 6.46 12.24
N HIS A 34 -8.87 5.42 12.29
CA HIS A 34 -8.41 4.10 12.72
C HIS A 34 -7.82 3.33 11.52
N GLY A 35 -6.49 3.37 11.36
CA GLY A 35 -5.78 2.68 10.30
C GLY A 35 -5.46 1.23 10.65
N THR A 36 -5.99 0.27 9.90
CA THR A 36 -5.78 -1.18 10.08
C THR A 36 -5.15 -1.80 8.85
N ILE A 37 -4.11 -2.64 9.02
CA ILE A 37 -3.55 -3.47 7.96
C ILE A 37 -4.15 -4.87 8.04
N LEU A 38 -4.63 -5.38 6.91
CA LEU A 38 -4.96 -6.79 6.71
C LEU A 38 -4.09 -7.35 5.59
N GLU A 39 -3.25 -8.31 5.93
CA GLU A 39 -2.45 -9.05 4.95
C GLU A 39 -2.91 -10.51 4.86
N THR A 40 -3.07 -11.00 3.64
CA THR A 40 -3.38 -12.38 3.33
C THR A 40 -2.58 -12.82 2.12
N THR A 41 -2.86 -14.00 1.55
CA THR A 41 -2.15 -14.52 0.39
C THR A 41 -3.09 -14.88 -0.75
N ILE A 42 -2.54 -14.94 -1.96
CA ILE A 42 -3.29 -15.43 -3.15
C ILE A 42 -3.78 -16.86 -3.01
N ASN A 43 -3.27 -17.62 -2.04
CA ASN A 43 -3.64 -19.02 -1.77
C ASN A 43 -4.87 -19.14 -0.84
N ASN A 44 -5.21 -18.05 -0.13
CA ASN A 44 -6.42 -18.04 0.69
C ASN A 44 -7.67 -17.94 -0.20
N PRO A 45 -8.76 -18.61 0.14
CA PRO A 45 -10.05 -18.41 -0.54
C PRO A 45 -10.49 -16.93 -0.46
N VAL A 46 -11.03 -16.40 -1.57
CA VAL A 46 -11.50 -14.99 -1.61
C VAL A 46 -12.57 -14.74 -0.55
N GLN A 47 -13.40 -15.75 -0.25
CA GLN A 47 -14.45 -15.67 0.77
C GLN A 47 -13.89 -15.47 2.18
N GLU A 48 -12.75 -16.07 2.53
CA GLU A 48 -12.11 -15.86 3.83
C GLU A 48 -11.61 -14.42 3.97
N THR A 49 -10.97 -13.90 2.92
CA THR A 49 -10.54 -12.49 2.88
C THR A 49 -11.73 -11.55 3.00
N LEU A 50 -12.82 -11.82 2.28
CA LEU A 50 -14.04 -11.03 2.36
C LEU A 50 -14.66 -11.08 3.76
N THR A 51 -14.68 -12.24 4.41
CA THR A 51 -15.16 -12.40 5.79
C THR A 51 -14.32 -11.56 6.76
N SER A 52 -13.01 -11.55 6.60
CA SER A 52 -12.11 -10.73 7.42
C SER A 52 -12.35 -9.23 7.21
N ILE A 53 -12.54 -8.79 5.97
CA ILE A 53 -12.87 -7.39 5.66
C ILE A 53 -14.25 -7.04 6.26
N HIS A 54 -15.24 -7.92 6.12
CA HIS A 54 -16.57 -7.70 6.65
C HIS A 54 -16.57 -7.59 8.20
N ALA A 55 -15.73 -8.36 8.88
CA ALA A 55 -15.58 -8.26 10.33
C ALA A 55 -15.00 -6.91 10.80
N ILE A 56 -14.17 -6.26 9.97
CA ILE A 56 -13.57 -4.95 10.26
C ILE A 56 -14.58 -3.81 10.01
N GLN A 57 -15.52 -3.97 9.07
CA GLN A 57 -16.49 -2.94 8.65
C GLN A 57 -15.81 -1.61 8.28
N PRO A 58 -14.85 -1.59 7.32
CA PRO A 58 -14.13 -0.37 6.99
C PRO A 58 -15.01 0.64 6.24
N ASP A 59 -14.81 1.94 6.55
CA ASP A 59 -15.37 3.04 5.76
C ASP A 59 -14.63 3.23 4.43
N VAL A 60 -13.32 2.91 4.44
CA VAL A 60 -12.44 2.99 3.28
C VAL A 60 -11.59 1.74 3.20
N CYS A 61 -11.53 1.09 2.04
CA CYS A 61 -10.66 -0.05 1.76
C CYS A 61 -9.65 0.30 0.67
N CYS A 62 -8.38 0.44 1.06
CA CYS A 62 -7.26 0.72 0.16
C CYS A 62 -6.56 -0.59 -0.18
N ILE A 63 -6.49 -0.95 -1.45
CA ILE A 63 -5.99 -2.26 -1.91
C ILE A 63 -4.72 -2.08 -2.74
N ALA A 64 -3.65 -2.75 -2.33
CA ALA A 64 -2.38 -2.79 -3.08
C ALA A 64 -2.44 -3.83 -4.20
N VAL A 65 -2.38 -3.37 -5.47
CA VAL A 65 -2.54 -4.20 -6.66
C VAL A 65 -1.21 -4.39 -7.37
N TYR A 66 -0.79 -5.64 -7.44
CA TYR A 66 0.42 -6.11 -8.11
C TYR A 66 0.08 -7.19 -9.14
N ILE A 67 0.98 -7.46 -10.05
CA ILE A 67 0.79 -8.46 -11.10
C ILE A 67 0.40 -9.85 -10.55
N TRP A 68 0.97 -10.25 -9.41
CA TRP A 68 0.70 -11.57 -8.82
C TRP A 68 -0.67 -11.69 -8.14
N ASN A 69 -1.27 -10.58 -7.71
CA ASN A 69 -2.56 -10.60 -7.01
C ASN A 69 -3.72 -10.03 -7.86
N ALA A 70 -3.46 -9.50 -9.04
CA ALA A 70 -4.46 -8.83 -9.87
C ALA A 70 -5.69 -9.70 -10.13
N GLN A 71 -5.51 -10.99 -10.47
CA GLN A 71 -6.62 -11.91 -10.71
C GLN A 71 -7.42 -12.22 -9.44
N TYR A 72 -6.75 -12.26 -8.30
CA TYR A 72 -7.41 -12.41 -7.01
C TYR A 72 -8.29 -11.20 -6.71
N ILE A 73 -7.74 -10.00 -6.86
CA ILE A 73 -8.44 -8.75 -6.60
C ILE A 73 -9.63 -8.55 -7.55
N LYS A 74 -9.50 -8.90 -8.84
CA LYS A 74 -10.63 -8.89 -9.79
C LYS A 74 -11.80 -9.76 -9.35
N ARG A 75 -11.55 -10.86 -8.63
CA ARG A 75 -12.62 -11.71 -8.05
C ARG A 75 -13.14 -11.14 -6.74
N LEU A 76 -12.29 -10.48 -5.93
CA LEU A 76 -12.69 -9.91 -4.65
C LEU A 76 -13.56 -8.65 -4.81
N LEU A 77 -13.21 -7.75 -5.73
CA LEU A 77 -13.86 -6.44 -5.88
C LEU A 77 -15.39 -6.48 -6.01
N PRO A 78 -16.00 -7.32 -6.90
CA PRO A 78 -17.45 -7.38 -7.02
C PRO A 78 -18.12 -7.87 -5.72
N LEU A 79 -17.50 -8.81 -5.03
CA LEU A 79 -18.01 -9.35 -3.77
C LEU A 79 -17.93 -8.30 -2.66
N LEU A 80 -16.82 -7.58 -2.58
CA LEU A 80 -16.63 -6.50 -1.62
C LEU A 80 -17.67 -5.39 -1.81
N HIS A 81 -17.88 -4.94 -3.05
CA HIS A 81 -18.86 -3.90 -3.37
C HIS A 81 -20.29 -4.29 -2.98
N VAL A 82 -20.68 -5.56 -3.21
CA VAL A 82 -22.03 -6.04 -2.84
C VAL A 82 -22.16 -6.21 -1.32
N THR A 83 -21.10 -6.68 -0.65
CA THR A 83 -21.11 -6.97 0.79
C THR A 83 -21.04 -5.70 1.64
N LEU A 84 -20.27 -4.70 1.20
CA LEU A 84 -20.05 -3.43 1.89
C LEU A 84 -20.30 -2.25 0.92
N PRO A 85 -21.55 -1.96 0.54
CA PRO A 85 -21.85 -1.00 -0.51
C PRO A 85 -21.54 0.46 -0.13
N GLN A 86 -21.33 0.76 1.16
CA GLN A 86 -20.94 2.08 1.65
C GLN A 86 -19.42 2.26 1.80
N CYS A 87 -18.65 1.16 1.73
CA CYS A 87 -17.21 1.22 1.82
C CYS A 87 -16.61 1.81 0.54
N LYS A 88 -15.82 2.87 0.69
CA LYS A 88 -15.07 3.44 -0.44
C LYS A 88 -13.92 2.53 -0.82
N ILE A 89 -13.79 2.21 -2.10
CA ILE A 89 -12.76 1.30 -2.62
C ILE A 89 -11.71 2.11 -3.39
N ILE A 90 -10.49 2.10 -2.88
CA ILE A 90 -9.33 2.78 -3.48
C ILE A 90 -8.31 1.74 -3.88
N LEU A 91 -7.84 1.79 -5.12
CA LEU A 91 -6.78 0.92 -5.61
C LEU A 91 -5.49 1.71 -5.79
N GLY A 92 -4.36 1.06 -5.51
CA GLY A 92 -3.03 1.59 -5.76
C GLY A 92 -2.05 0.49 -6.13
N GLY A 93 -0.85 0.88 -6.53
CA GLY A 93 0.22 -0.05 -6.89
C GLY A 93 0.46 -0.17 -8.39
N PRO A 94 1.55 -0.85 -8.79
CA PRO A 94 2.07 -0.80 -10.15
C PRO A 94 1.12 -1.38 -11.20
N GLU A 95 0.31 -2.38 -10.87
CA GLU A 95 -0.59 -3.01 -11.84
C GLU A 95 -1.71 -2.06 -12.29
N VAL A 96 -2.24 -1.25 -11.38
CA VAL A 96 -3.33 -0.32 -11.70
C VAL A 96 -2.84 1.04 -12.18
N SER A 97 -1.61 1.44 -11.83
CA SER A 97 -1.06 2.75 -12.21
C SER A 97 -1.00 2.95 -13.73
N TYR A 98 -0.68 1.91 -14.48
CA TYR A 98 -0.52 1.99 -15.94
C TYR A 98 -1.75 1.55 -16.74
N THR A 99 -2.74 0.96 -16.07
CA THR A 99 -3.97 0.42 -16.67
C THR A 99 -5.23 0.92 -15.98
N SER A 100 -5.16 2.10 -15.35
CA SER A 100 -6.23 2.67 -14.51
C SER A 100 -7.57 2.74 -15.24
N ASN A 101 -7.57 3.19 -16.49
CA ASN A 101 -8.79 3.31 -17.29
C ASN A 101 -9.45 1.94 -17.56
N ASP A 102 -8.65 0.90 -17.79
CA ASP A 102 -9.17 -0.45 -18.02
C ASP A 102 -9.79 -1.03 -16.75
N TRP A 103 -9.15 -0.80 -15.59
CA TRP A 103 -9.70 -1.20 -14.30
C TRP A 103 -10.99 -0.46 -13.97
N LEU A 104 -11.05 0.86 -14.16
CA LEU A 104 -12.27 1.65 -13.93
C LEU A 104 -13.40 1.28 -14.90
N LYS A 105 -13.06 0.93 -16.15
CA LYS A 105 -14.04 0.44 -17.10
C LYS A 105 -14.62 -0.92 -16.69
N GLN A 106 -13.78 -1.80 -16.16
CA GLN A 106 -14.19 -3.13 -15.69
C GLN A 106 -14.92 -3.07 -14.34
N PHE A 107 -14.51 -2.16 -13.45
CA PHE A 107 -15.03 -1.99 -12.09
C PHE A 107 -15.43 -0.53 -11.84
N PRO A 108 -16.54 -0.03 -12.43
CA PRO A 108 -16.94 1.38 -12.35
C PRO A 108 -17.31 1.82 -10.91
N PHE A 109 -17.56 0.88 -10.02
CA PHE A 109 -17.82 1.11 -8.60
C PHE A 109 -16.55 1.37 -7.77
N VAL A 110 -15.35 1.18 -8.30
CA VAL A 110 -14.11 1.63 -7.66
C VAL A 110 -14.14 3.15 -7.58
N ASP A 111 -13.88 3.69 -6.39
CA ASP A 111 -14.00 5.12 -6.14
C ASP A 111 -12.81 5.90 -6.69
N CYS A 112 -11.60 5.38 -6.47
CA CYS A 112 -10.38 6.03 -6.94
C CYS A 112 -9.27 5.03 -7.22
N ILE A 113 -8.41 5.36 -8.20
CA ILE A 113 -7.12 4.71 -8.42
C ILE A 113 -6.01 5.72 -8.21
N ILE A 114 -5.09 5.41 -7.31
CA ILE A 114 -3.87 6.19 -7.10
C ILE A 114 -2.81 5.72 -8.09
N GLN A 115 -2.33 6.63 -8.95
CA GLN A 115 -1.24 6.38 -9.89
C GLN A 115 0.11 6.76 -9.32
N GLY A 116 1.13 5.95 -9.60
CA GLY A 116 2.49 6.16 -9.12
C GLY A 116 2.66 5.88 -7.62
N PRO A 117 3.66 6.47 -6.98
CA PRO A 117 3.87 6.39 -5.53
C PRO A 117 2.65 6.93 -4.77
N GLY A 118 2.18 6.14 -3.82
CA GLY A 118 0.88 6.36 -3.20
C GLY A 118 0.87 7.36 -2.06
N GLU A 119 2.01 7.62 -1.45
CA GLU A 119 2.11 8.29 -0.15
C GLU A 119 1.47 9.69 -0.16
N LYS A 120 1.84 10.53 -1.12
CA LYS A 120 1.33 11.92 -1.20
C LYS A 120 -0.13 11.98 -1.62
N SER A 121 -0.53 11.10 -2.53
CA SER A 121 -1.94 10.98 -2.95
C SER A 121 -2.82 10.48 -1.80
N PHE A 122 -2.32 9.55 -1.00
CA PHE A 122 -3.03 9.04 0.17
C PHE A 122 -3.15 10.10 1.26
N GLU A 123 -2.09 10.86 1.53
CA GLU A 123 -2.14 12.01 2.43
C GLU A 123 -3.17 13.04 1.96
N TYR A 124 -3.20 13.34 0.67
CA TYR A 124 -4.20 14.24 0.09
C TYR A 124 -5.63 13.74 0.37
N LEU A 125 -5.90 12.45 0.16
CA LEU A 125 -7.21 11.85 0.44
C LEU A 125 -7.57 11.93 1.94
N ALA A 126 -6.62 11.64 2.82
CA ALA A 126 -6.81 11.73 4.27
C ALA A 126 -7.17 13.16 4.70
N ASN A 127 -6.42 14.16 4.21
CA ASN A 127 -6.70 15.58 4.45
C ASN A 127 -8.08 16.02 3.98
N HIS A 128 -8.60 15.41 2.93
CA HIS A 128 -9.93 15.70 2.36
C HIS A 128 -11.01 14.72 2.84
N GLN A 129 -10.79 14.03 3.96
CA GLN A 129 -11.74 13.10 4.57
C GLN A 129 -12.21 12.01 3.61
N PHE A 130 -11.32 11.56 2.73
CA PHE A 130 -11.62 10.63 1.64
C PHE A 130 -12.84 11.04 0.79
N ASN A 131 -13.11 12.35 0.70
CA ASN A 131 -14.06 12.89 -0.25
C ASN A 131 -13.43 12.88 -1.64
N ILE A 132 -13.74 11.82 -2.38
CA ILE A 132 -13.12 11.52 -3.67
C ILE A 132 -13.85 12.29 -4.78
N CYS A 133 -13.15 13.22 -5.42
CA CYS A 133 -13.69 13.99 -6.55
C CYS A 133 -13.23 13.46 -7.91
N GLU A 134 -12.12 12.70 -7.94
CA GLU A 134 -11.49 12.21 -9.16
C GLU A 134 -11.31 10.70 -9.11
N LYS A 135 -11.65 10.03 -10.22
CA LYS A 135 -11.47 8.58 -10.34
C LYS A 135 -10.00 8.15 -10.45
N ILE A 136 -9.13 9.03 -10.89
CA ILE A 136 -7.69 8.79 -11.00
C ILE A 136 -6.98 9.95 -10.31
N LEU A 137 -6.19 9.63 -9.31
CA LEU A 137 -5.45 10.60 -8.52
C LEU A 137 -3.95 10.39 -8.70
N HIS A 138 -3.24 11.47 -9.02
CA HIS A 138 -1.80 11.50 -9.08
C HIS A 138 -1.30 12.79 -8.44
N CYS A 139 -0.57 12.67 -7.33
CA CYS A 139 0.07 13.80 -6.66
C CYS A 139 1.59 13.73 -6.84
N PRO A 140 2.28 14.88 -6.87
CA PRO A 140 3.74 14.90 -6.83
C PRO A 140 4.26 14.13 -5.61
N ASN A 141 5.35 13.38 -5.81
CA ASN A 141 5.93 12.56 -4.74
C ASN A 141 6.52 13.42 -3.61
N TYR A 142 6.61 12.84 -2.43
CA TYR A 142 7.51 13.33 -1.40
C TYR A 142 8.97 13.31 -1.89
N HIS A 143 9.79 14.18 -1.33
CA HIS A 143 11.21 13.91 -1.35
C HIS A 143 11.46 12.63 -0.53
N PHE A 144 12.18 11.66 -1.09
CA PHE A 144 12.25 10.32 -0.49
C PHE A 144 12.78 10.31 0.94
N ASN A 145 13.69 11.25 1.26
CA ASN A 145 14.21 11.41 2.62
C ASN A 145 13.16 11.86 3.64
N ASP A 146 12.05 12.47 3.20
CA ASP A 146 11.02 12.99 4.09
C ASP A 146 9.95 11.94 4.45
N ILE A 147 9.99 10.78 3.78
CA ILE A 147 9.07 9.68 4.08
C ILE A 147 9.43 9.10 5.45
N PRO A 148 8.44 8.92 6.36
CA PRO A 148 8.70 8.36 7.69
C PRO A 148 9.14 6.90 7.63
N PHE A 149 9.80 6.41 8.69
CA PHE A 149 10.06 4.99 8.86
C PHE A 149 8.74 4.20 8.91
N PRO A 150 8.59 3.11 8.14
CA PRO A 150 7.27 2.50 7.94
C PRO A 150 6.74 1.67 9.11
N TYR A 151 7.60 1.21 10.01
CA TYR A 151 7.23 0.21 11.01
C TYR A 151 7.18 0.78 12.42
N THR A 152 6.10 0.53 13.14
CA THR A 152 6.06 0.68 14.59
C THR A 152 6.65 -0.56 15.29
N SER A 153 6.94 -0.44 16.59
CA SER A 153 7.36 -1.59 17.39
C SER A 153 6.32 -2.72 17.43
N GLU A 154 5.04 -2.39 17.31
CA GLU A 154 3.95 -3.36 17.23
C GLU A 154 3.95 -4.08 15.88
N ASP A 155 4.13 -3.34 14.78
CA ASP A 155 4.25 -3.94 13.45
C ASP A 155 5.41 -4.93 13.38
N LEU A 156 6.57 -4.57 13.93
CA LEU A 156 7.75 -5.44 13.93
C LEU A 156 7.53 -6.72 14.76
N LYS A 157 6.79 -6.64 15.87
CA LYS A 157 6.39 -7.83 16.63
C LYS A 157 5.45 -8.71 15.85
N HIS A 158 4.47 -8.12 15.17
CA HIS A 158 3.51 -8.84 14.33
C HIS A 158 4.22 -9.52 13.14
N LEU A 159 5.21 -8.87 12.57
CA LEU A 159 6.00 -9.34 11.43
C LEU A 159 7.19 -10.23 11.81
N ALA A 160 7.29 -10.73 13.04
CA ALA A 160 8.45 -11.50 13.53
C ALA A 160 8.83 -12.72 12.65
N ASN A 161 7.85 -13.32 11.92
CA ASN A 161 8.05 -14.45 11.02
C ASN A 161 7.99 -14.07 9.53
N HIS A 162 8.00 -12.77 9.20
CA HIS A 162 7.94 -12.26 7.84
C HIS A 162 9.28 -11.67 7.41
N TYR A 163 9.45 -11.49 6.11
CA TYR A 163 10.50 -10.63 5.59
C TYR A 163 10.13 -9.17 5.83
N ILE A 164 11.03 -8.44 6.43
CA ILE A 164 10.94 -6.98 6.54
C ILE A 164 11.54 -6.39 5.29
N TYR A 165 10.75 -5.63 4.57
CA TYR A 165 11.23 -4.89 3.40
C TYR A 165 11.66 -3.50 3.79
N TYR A 166 12.78 -3.04 3.23
CA TYR A 166 13.38 -1.75 3.51
C TYR A 166 13.84 -1.08 2.23
N GLU A 167 13.63 0.22 2.11
CA GLU A 167 14.14 1.06 1.02
C GLU A 167 15.16 2.05 1.58
N SER A 168 16.39 2.04 1.05
CA SER A 168 17.42 3.07 1.28
C SER A 168 17.49 4.06 0.11
N SER A 169 17.00 3.64 -1.05
CA SER A 169 16.89 4.47 -2.25
C SER A 169 15.56 4.23 -2.97
N ARG A 170 15.17 5.14 -3.83
CA ARG A 170 14.00 5.02 -4.68
C ARG A 170 14.26 5.62 -6.05
N GLY A 171 13.81 4.94 -7.10
CA GLY A 171 14.08 5.31 -8.48
C GLY A 171 15.18 4.46 -9.11
N CYS A 172 15.46 4.67 -10.39
CA CYS A 172 16.49 3.90 -11.10
C CYS A 172 17.25 4.80 -12.07
N PRO A 173 18.59 4.71 -12.14
CA PRO A 173 19.38 5.51 -13.08
C PRO A 173 19.31 4.98 -14.52
N TYR A 174 18.71 3.79 -14.73
CA TYR A 174 18.66 3.13 -16.03
C TYR A 174 17.30 3.30 -16.70
N SER A 175 17.30 3.30 -18.05
CA SER A 175 16.09 3.45 -18.88
C SER A 175 15.75 2.15 -19.61
N CYS A 176 15.70 1.01 -18.91
CA CYS A 176 15.43 -0.29 -19.51
C CYS A 176 14.00 -0.34 -20.08
N SER A 177 13.85 -0.64 -21.37
CA SER A 177 12.56 -0.61 -22.08
C SER A 177 11.48 -1.56 -21.53
N TYR A 178 11.86 -2.60 -20.80
CA TYR A 178 11.00 -3.60 -20.18
C TYR A 178 10.74 -3.36 -18.69
N CYS A 179 11.41 -2.38 -18.08
CA CYS A 179 11.33 -2.14 -16.66
C CYS A 179 10.32 -1.05 -16.32
N ILE A 180 9.44 -1.34 -15.36
CA ILE A 180 8.43 -0.40 -14.92
C ILE A 180 9.04 0.84 -14.25
N SER A 181 10.14 0.65 -13.50
CA SER A 181 10.85 1.74 -12.80
C SER A 181 11.49 2.75 -13.77
N SER A 182 11.67 2.38 -15.05
CA SER A 182 12.20 3.31 -16.07
C SER A 182 11.12 4.20 -16.70
N ARG A 183 9.85 3.95 -16.45
CA ARG A 183 8.72 4.70 -17.00
C ARG A 183 8.30 5.89 -16.14
N GLU A 184 8.79 5.95 -14.94
CA GLU A 184 8.57 7.08 -14.05
C GLU A 184 9.74 8.04 -14.23
N ASP A 185 9.47 9.34 -14.44
CA ASP A 185 10.48 10.40 -14.43
C ASP A 185 11.11 10.60 -13.03
N GLN A 186 11.24 9.51 -12.29
CA GLN A 186 11.77 9.50 -10.95
C GLN A 186 13.28 9.45 -11.00
N LYS A 187 13.88 10.61 -10.76
CA LYS A 187 15.31 10.68 -10.48
C LYS A 187 15.62 9.78 -9.27
N LEU A 188 16.70 9.02 -9.36
CA LEU A 188 17.20 8.24 -8.24
C LEU A 188 17.41 9.16 -7.03
N GLN A 189 16.79 8.81 -5.92
CA GLN A 189 16.87 9.50 -4.64
C GLN A 189 17.38 8.55 -3.56
N PHE A 190 18.16 9.05 -2.64
CA PHE A 190 18.68 8.30 -1.51
C PHE A 190 18.16 8.90 -0.20
N LYS A 191 17.98 8.06 0.80
CA LYS A 191 17.86 8.54 2.18
C LYS A 191 19.24 9.03 2.68
N ASP A 192 19.21 9.98 3.60
CA ASP A 192 20.40 10.34 4.37
C ASP A 192 20.98 9.10 5.04
N ILE A 193 22.32 8.95 4.94
CA ILE A 193 22.99 7.74 5.45
C ILE A 193 22.83 7.58 6.96
N GLN A 194 22.78 8.68 7.71
CA GLN A 194 22.56 8.61 9.15
C GLN A 194 21.14 8.11 9.45
N LYS A 195 20.14 8.58 8.71
CA LYS A 195 18.76 8.09 8.81
C LYS A 195 18.67 6.59 8.51
N VAL A 196 19.41 6.12 7.49
CA VAL A 196 19.49 4.67 7.18
C VAL A 196 20.04 3.89 8.37
N TYR A 197 21.13 4.35 9.00
CA TYR A 197 21.69 3.68 10.18
C TYR A 197 20.71 3.67 11.34
N ASP A 198 20.09 4.81 11.64
CA ASP A 198 19.11 4.91 12.74
C ASP A 198 17.91 3.97 12.52
N GLU A 199 17.39 3.89 11.29
CA GLU A 199 16.28 3.00 10.92
C GLU A 199 16.69 1.52 10.99
N LEU A 200 17.88 1.16 10.55
CA LEU A 200 18.40 -0.22 10.67
C LEU A 200 18.65 -0.61 12.12
N ASP A 201 19.11 0.30 12.96
CA ASP A 201 19.29 0.07 14.40
C ASP A 201 17.96 -0.24 15.08
N VAL A 202 16.87 0.41 14.69
CA VAL A 202 15.51 0.06 15.15
C VAL A 202 15.19 -1.39 14.80
N LEU A 203 15.46 -1.82 13.57
CA LEU A 203 15.20 -3.21 13.14
C LEU A 203 16.05 -4.21 13.92
N LEU A 204 17.33 -3.91 14.17
CA LEU A 204 18.25 -4.76 14.94
C LEU A 204 17.78 -4.89 16.41
N HIS A 205 17.36 -3.80 17.05
CA HIS A 205 16.85 -3.82 18.42
C HIS A 205 15.57 -4.66 18.58
N HIS A 206 14.78 -4.80 17.52
CA HIS A 206 13.60 -5.65 17.50
C HIS A 206 13.88 -7.10 17.09
N ASN A 207 15.15 -7.49 16.95
CA ASN A 207 15.57 -8.83 16.55
C ASN A 207 14.91 -9.31 15.26
N VAL A 208 14.77 -8.41 14.28
CA VAL A 208 14.21 -8.73 12.98
C VAL A 208 15.03 -9.82 12.31
N ARG A 209 14.38 -10.91 11.92
CA ARG A 209 15.06 -12.11 11.42
C ARG A 209 15.73 -11.91 10.06
N MET A 210 15.10 -11.13 9.19
CA MET A 210 15.61 -10.88 7.84
C MET A 210 15.08 -9.55 7.30
N VAL A 211 15.98 -8.71 6.84
CA VAL A 211 15.68 -7.48 6.12
C VAL A 211 16.01 -7.69 4.64
N LYS A 212 15.10 -7.30 3.75
CA LYS A 212 15.31 -7.30 2.31
C LYS A 212 15.25 -5.86 1.79
N PHE A 213 16.35 -5.42 1.21
CA PHE A 213 16.37 -4.15 0.49
C PHE A 213 15.62 -4.27 -0.83
N VAL A 214 14.81 -3.27 -1.14
CA VAL A 214 13.98 -3.17 -2.36
C VAL A 214 14.29 -1.88 -3.11
N ASP A 215 15.55 -1.48 -3.13
CA ASP A 215 16.09 -0.30 -3.78
C ASP A 215 16.05 -0.38 -5.31
#